data_7973eeeb154c5643a80513ec2dfdb5fa
#
_entry.id   7973eeeb154c5643a80513ec2dfdb5fa
#
_cell.length_a   1.000
_cell.length_b   1.000
_cell.length_c   1.000
_cell.angle_alpha   90.00
_cell.angle_beta   90.00
_cell.angle_gamma   90.00
#
_symmetry.space_group_name_H-M   'P 1'
#
loop_
_entity.id
_entity.type
_entity.pdbx_description
1 polymer ?
#
loop_
_entity_poly.entity_id
_entity_poly.type
_entity_poly.pdbx_seq_one_letter_code
_entity_poly.pdbx_strand_id
1 'polypeptide(L)'
;MRDTINYINPQTFDAIVDAIPRLKIRKWADDDIRMLFKILYWMGLRPMEGIRLAKEDFNLEDREAYLGNTKTRTQDRAMIPHVFVPELGDWLATKPAGPLFPKLTYNTFYPWLRKLGTMLDIPAWTIPQHETHEKTKGHIFRKSIGKDMLSGVHKTRDGKKFEIPIISKHLRHAKPSITIDHYLKADIEAVKESW
;
A
#
# COMPACT_ATOMS: atom_id res chain seq x y z
N MET A 1 -16.33 14.38 -4.32
CA MET A 1 -16.31 13.44 -5.47
C MET A 1 -14.88 13.05 -5.92
N ARG A 2 -13.85 13.94 -5.88
CA ARG A 2 -12.47 13.59 -6.30
C ARG A 2 -11.74 12.62 -5.37
N ASP A 3 -12.07 12.55 -4.08
CA ASP A 3 -11.36 11.72 -3.10
C ASP A 3 -11.71 10.23 -3.18
N THR A 4 -12.88 9.88 -3.71
CA THR A 4 -13.28 8.48 -3.89
C THR A 4 -12.54 7.78 -5.03
N ILE A 5 -11.98 8.54 -5.98
CA ILE A 5 -11.27 7.98 -7.13
C ILE A 5 -9.91 7.38 -6.74
N ASN A 6 -9.30 7.90 -5.67
CA ASN A 6 -7.94 7.54 -5.24
C ASN A 6 -7.91 6.71 -3.96
N TYR A 7 -8.97 5.97 -3.68
CA TYR A 7 -9.12 5.12 -2.52
C TYR A 7 -9.64 3.74 -2.93
N ILE A 8 -9.07 2.70 -2.33
CA ILE A 8 -9.51 1.31 -2.43
C ILE A 8 -9.94 0.89 -1.04
N ASN A 9 -11.22 0.57 -0.86
CA ASN A 9 -11.69 0.00 0.41
C ASN A 9 -11.21 -1.46 0.57
N PRO A 10 -11.26 -2.03 1.80
CA PRO A 10 -10.78 -3.38 2.05
C PRO A 10 -11.42 -4.44 1.14
N GLN A 11 -12.72 -4.37 0.88
CA GLN A 11 -13.42 -5.34 0.02
C GLN A 11 -12.91 -5.27 -1.42
N THR A 12 -12.66 -4.07 -1.94
CA THR A 12 -12.05 -3.88 -3.26
C THR A 12 -10.61 -4.38 -3.26
N PHE A 13 -9.86 -4.18 -2.15
CA PHE A 13 -8.50 -4.71 -2.04
C PHE A 13 -8.48 -6.24 -2.07
N ASP A 14 -9.38 -6.90 -1.35
CA ASP A 14 -9.52 -8.35 -1.37
C ASP A 14 -9.86 -8.85 -2.78
N ALA A 15 -10.81 -8.20 -3.46
CA ALA A 15 -11.15 -8.52 -4.85
C ALA A 15 -9.97 -8.34 -5.81
N ILE A 16 -9.08 -7.35 -5.58
CA ILE A 16 -7.84 -7.19 -6.35
C ILE A 16 -6.92 -8.38 -6.14
N VAL A 17 -6.68 -8.78 -4.88
CA VAL A 17 -5.82 -9.92 -4.54
C VAL A 17 -6.36 -11.22 -5.15
N ASP A 18 -7.66 -11.42 -5.12
CA ASP A 18 -8.32 -12.60 -5.70
C ASP A 18 -8.28 -12.61 -7.23
N ALA A 19 -8.26 -11.44 -7.85
CA ALA A 19 -8.19 -11.33 -9.31
C ALA A 19 -6.79 -11.53 -9.90
N ILE A 20 -5.73 -11.59 -9.09
CA ILE A 20 -4.34 -11.73 -9.55
C ILE A 20 -4.13 -12.89 -10.53
N PRO A 21 -4.64 -14.12 -10.30
CA PRO A 21 -4.49 -15.23 -11.26
C PRO A 21 -5.05 -14.93 -12.66
N ARG A 22 -6.05 -14.04 -12.74
CA ARG A 22 -6.67 -13.64 -14.01
C ARG A 22 -5.75 -12.74 -14.87
N LEU A 23 -4.67 -12.21 -14.27
CA LEU A 23 -3.64 -11.47 -15.00
C LEU A 23 -2.80 -12.37 -15.90
N LYS A 24 -2.72 -13.68 -15.59
CA LYS A 24 -1.96 -14.70 -16.32
C LYS A 24 -0.47 -14.30 -16.45
N ILE A 25 0.15 -13.92 -15.34
CA ILE A 25 1.55 -13.51 -15.28
C ILE A 25 2.41 -14.77 -15.30
N ARG A 26 3.17 -14.98 -16.38
CA ARG A 26 3.96 -16.21 -16.55
C ARG A 26 5.28 -16.24 -15.77
N LYS A 27 5.78 -15.08 -15.36
CA LYS A 27 7.15 -14.93 -14.85
C LYS A 27 7.26 -15.05 -13.33
N TRP A 28 6.18 -14.84 -12.61
CA TRP A 28 6.10 -14.92 -11.16
C TRP A 28 4.87 -15.75 -10.76
N ALA A 29 4.98 -16.47 -9.64
CA ALA A 29 3.85 -17.16 -9.06
C ALA A 29 2.75 -16.15 -8.65
N ASP A 30 1.50 -16.54 -8.77
CA ASP A 30 0.38 -15.69 -8.38
C ASP A 30 0.48 -15.27 -6.90
N ASP A 31 0.94 -16.17 -6.03
CA ASP A 31 1.13 -15.89 -4.60
C ASP A 31 2.21 -14.84 -4.34
N ASP A 32 3.26 -14.79 -5.15
CA ASP A 32 4.29 -13.75 -5.05
C ASP A 32 3.71 -12.37 -5.40
N ILE A 33 2.87 -12.33 -6.44
CA ILE A 33 2.23 -11.09 -6.84
C ILE A 33 1.16 -10.68 -5.82
N ARG A 34 0.37 -11.61 -5.29
CA ARG A 34 -0.55 -11.33 -4.18
C ARG A 34 0.18 -10.74 -2.98
N MET A 35 1.30 -11.35 -2.60
CA MET A 35 2.11 -10.86 -1.49
C MET A 35 2.68 -9.46 -1.76
N LEU A 36 3.13 -9.15 -2.98
CA LEU A 36 3.56 -7.79 -3.33
C LEU A 36 2.44 -6.77 -3.08
N PHE A 37 1.22 -7.06 -3.53
CA PHE A 37 0.08 -6.16 -3.32
C PHE A 37 -0.23 -5.99 -1.83
N LYS A 38 -0.19 -7.08 -1.04
CA LYS A 38 -0.38 -7.04 0.41
C LYS A 38 0.73 -6.25 1.12
N ILE A 39 1.98 -6.43 0.74
CA ILE A 39 3.13 -5.65 1.24
C ILE A 39 2.91 -4.15 0.96
N LEU A 40 2.54 -3.79 -0.26
CA LEU A 40 2.28 -2.38 -0.62
C LEU A 40 1.14 -1.76 0.20
N TYR A 41 0.08 -2.51 0.42
CA TYR A 41 -1.06 -2.05 1.20
C TYR A 41 -0.74 -1.99 2.70
N TRP A 42 -0.45 -3.13 3.33
CA TRP A 42 -0.29 -3.23 4.78
C TRP A 42 0.85 -2.38 5.34
N MET A 43 1.96 -2.30 4.64
CA MET A 43 3.13 -1.52 5.07
C MET A 43 3.12 -0.08 4.52
N GLY A 44 2.12 0.30 3.76
CA GLY A 44 1.99 1.64 3.18
C GLY A 44 3.17 2.02 2.29
N LEU A 45 3.72 1.07 1.52
CA LEU A 45 4.90 1.30 0.71
C LEU A 45 4.59 2.01 -0.62
N ARG A 46 5.57 2.75 -1.11
CA ARG A 46 5.58 3.14 -2.52
C ARG A 46 5.88 1.91 -3.38
N PRO A 47 5.37 1.82 -4.63
CA PRO A 47 5.58 0.62 -5.46
C PRO A 47 7.04 0.20 -5.58
N MET A 48 7.96 1.14 -5.81
CA MET A 48 9.38 0.84 -5.97
C MET A 48 10.07 0.47 -4.65
N GLU A 49 9.55 0.88 -3.51
CA GLU A 49 10.01 0.42 -2.21
C GLU A 49 9.71 -1.08 -2.05
N GLY A 50 8.45 -1.49 -2.28
CA GLY A 50 8.04 -2.89 -2.19
C GLY A 50 8.72 -3.80 -3.22
N ILE A 51 8.86 -3.34 -4.47
CA ILE A 51 9.50 -4.11 -5.55
C ILE A 51 10.98 -4.40 -5.27
N ARG A 52 11.67 -3.52 -4.54
CA ARG A 52 13.11 -3.64 -4.26
C ARG A 52 13.44 -4.45 -3.03
N LEU A 53 12.46 -4.84 -2.23
CA LEU A 53 12.69 -5.58 -1.00
C LEU A 53 13.38 -6.93 -1.28
N ALA A 54 14.33 -7.25 -0.44
CA ALA A 54 14.95 -8.56 -0.31
C ALA A 54 14.45 -9.26 0.95
N LYS A 55 14.62 -10.57 1.04
CA LYS A 55 14.22 -11.35 2.21
C LYS A 55 14.88 -10.84 3.48
N GLU A 56 16.14 -10.48 3.38
CA GLU A 56 16.99 -10.01 4.49
C GLU A 56 16.60 -8.63 5.01
N ASP A 57 15.79 -7.88 4.27
CA ASP A 57 15.31 -6.57 4.71
C ASP A 57 14.27 -6.68 5.84
N PHE A 58 13.70 -7.87 6.08
CA PHE A 58 12.63 -8.07 7.05
C PHE A 58 13.17 -8.54 8.39
N ASN A 59 12.81 -7.82 9.44
CA ASN A 59 12.92 -8.24 10.84
C ASN A 59 11.49 -8.42 11.40
N LEU A 60 11.03 -9.68 11.44
CA LEU A 60 9.66 -9.99 11.90
C LEU A 60 9.49 -9.87 13.41
N GLU A 61 10.56 -10.05 14.20
CA GLU A 61 10.56 -9.89 15.65
C GLU A 61 10.28 -8.43 16.03
N ASP A 62 11.04 -7.50 15.45
CA ASP A 62 10.84 -6.06 15.63
C ASP A 62 9.68 -5.51 14.78
N ARG A 63 9.13 -6.31 13.88
CA ARG A 63 8.07 -5.95 12.93
C ARG A 63 8.44 -4.75 12.07
N GLU A 64 9.63 -4.80 11.50
CA GLU A 64 10.18 -3.75 10.64
C GLU A 64 10.73 -4.35 9.34
N ALA A 65 10.72 -3.55 8.28
CA ALA A 65 11.47 -3.83 7.06
C ALA A 65 12.36 -2.65 6.71
N TYR A 66 13.62 -2.94 6.37
CA TYR A 66 14.58 -1.96 5.92
C TYR A 66 14.36 -1.62 4.45
N LEU A 67 14.23 -0.33 4.12
CA LEU A 67 13.94 0.12 2.76
C LEU A 67 15.17 0.61 1.99
N GLY A 68 16.36 0.43 2.55
CA GLY A 68 17.59 0.95 1.98
C GLY A 68 17.70 2.48 2.06
N ASN A 69 18.64 3.04 1.32
CA ASN A 69 18.78 4.49 1.23
C ASN A 69 17.70 5.07 0.32
N THR A 70 16.69 5.70 0.93
CA THR A 70 15.70 6.48 0.21
C THR A 70 16.31 7.76 -0.37
N LYS A 71 15.56 8.53 -1.19
CA LYS A 71 16.02 9.81 -1.76
C LYS A 71 16.56 10.81 -0.73
N THR A 72 16.17 10.67 0.53
CA THR A 72 16.59 11.53 1.65
C THR A 72 17.87 11.05 2.32
N ARG A 73 18.52 9.98 1.85
CA ARG A 73 19.74 9.37 2.42
C ARG A 73 19.62 8.93 3.89
N THR A 74 18.44 8.95 4.46
CA THR A 74 18.16 8.38 5.79
C THR A 74 17.77 6.92 5.64
N GLN A 75 18.29 6.07 6.53
CA GLN A 75 17.83 4.70 6.68
C GLN A 75 16.35 4.74 7.03
N ASP A 76 15.49 4.34 6.09
CA ASP A 76 14.06 4.34 6.27
C ASP A 76 13.58 2.93 6.58
N ARG A 77 12.73 2.79 7.59
CA ARG A 77 12.13 1.53 8.01
C ARG A 77 10.63 1.60 7.85
N ALA A 78 10.04 0.54 7.34
CA ALA A 78 8.60 0.38 7.27
C ALA A 78 8.13 -0.54 8.39
N MET A 79 7.05 -0.16 9.07
CA MET A 79 6.43 -1.00 10.09
C MET A 79 5.59 -2.10 9.45
N ILE A 80 5.67 -3.31 10.01
CA ILE A 80 4.85 -4.46 9.64
C ILE A 80 3.71 -4.55 10.66
N PRO A 81 2.43 -4.37 10.24
CA PRO A 81 1.30 -4.54 11.14
C PRO A 81 1.27 -5.95 11.74
N HIS A 82 0.97 -6.07 13.03
CA HIS A 82 0.99 -7.36 13.71
C HIS A 82 0.07 -8.42 13.07
N VAL A 83 -1.06 -7.98 12.52
CA VAL A 83 -2.02 -8.84 11.81
C VAL A 83 -1.46 -9.43 10.52
N PHE A 84 -0.45 -8.81 9.93
CA PHE A 84 0.18 -9.23 8.70
C PHE A 84 1.42 -10.10 8.91
N VAL A 85 2.01 -10.10 10.12
CA VAL A 85 3.24 -10.84 10.45
C VAL A 85 3.13 -12.34 10.16
N PRO A 86 2.06 -13.06 10.58
CA PRO A 86 1.98 -14.51 10.34
C PRO A 86 2.02 -14.85 8.86
N GLU A 87 1.15 -14.25 8.05
CA GLU A 87 1.07 -14.51 6.61
C GLU A 87 2.36 -14.14 5.89
N LEU A 88 2.95 -13.00 6.24
CA LEU A 88 4.23 -12.55 5.66
C LEU A 88 5.36 -13.50 6.04
N GLY A 89 5.39 -13.96 7.30
CA GLY A 89 6.40 -14.89 7.81
C GLY A 89 6.36 -16.23 7.10
N ASP A 90 5.17 -16.81 6.96
CA ASP A 90 4.96 -18.08 6.25
C ASP A 90 5.43 -17.96 4.79
N TRP A 91 5.08 -16.87 4.12
CA TRP A 91 5.53 -16.64 2.75
C TRP A 91 7.05 -16.43 2.65
N LEU A 92 7.66 -15.61 3.52
CA LEU A 92 9.11 -15.39 3.55
C LEU A 92 9.88 -16.69 3.82
N ALA A 93 9.34 -17.61 4.62
CA ALA A 93 9.95 -18.91 4.88
C ALA A 93 10.15 -19.74 3.60
N THR A 94 9.27 -19.55 2.60
CA THR A 94 9.35 -20.24 1.30
C THR A 94 10.34 -19.60 0.33
N LYS A 95 10.91 -18.42 0.64
CA LYS A 95 11.74 -17.65 -0.31
C LYS A 95 13.23 -17.88 -0.07
N PRO A 96 14.03 -17.96 -1.14
CA PRO A 96 15.48 -17.93 -1.02
C PRO A 96 15.96 -16.56 -0.53
N ALA A 97 17.20 -16.48 -0.08
CA ALA A 97 17.86 -15.22 0.20
C ALA A 97 17.94 -14.34 -1.06
N GLY A 98 17.93 -13.02 -0.87
CA GLY A 98 18.03 -12.03 -1.94
C GLY A 98 16.70 -11.36 -2.33
N PRO A 99 16.66 -10.72 -3.50
CA PRO A 99 15.50 -9.95 -3.96
C PRO A 99 14.24 -10.81 -4.07
N LEU A 100 13.15 -10.36 -3.47
CA LEU A 100 11.86 -11.07 -3.49
C LEU A 100 11.19 -11.01 -4.87
N PHE A 101 11.39 -9.92 -5.60
CA PHE A 101 10.79 -9.69 -6.92
C PHE A 101 11.88 -9.40 -7.98
N PRO A 102 12.76 -10.38 -8.28
CA PRO A 102 13.90 -10.16 -9.17
C PRO A 102 13.44 -9.76 -10.56
N LYS A 103 14.08 -8.73 -11.14
CA LYS A 103 13.76 -8.17 -12.48
C LYS A 103 12.36 -7.55 -12.61
N LEU A 104 11.59 -7.41 -11.53
CA LEU A 104 10.36 -6.64 -11.55
C LEU A 104 10.70 -5.15 -11.57
N THR A 105 10.00 -4.40 -12.41
CA THR A 105 10.14 -2.95 -12.54
C THR A 105 8.77 -2.29 -12.46
N TYR A 106 8.75 -0.98 -12.23
CA TYR A 106 7.50 -0.22 -12.25
C TYR A 106 6.80 -0.33 -13.64
N ASN A 107 7.57 -0.34 -14.72
CA ASN A 107 7.03 -0.48 -16.07
C ASN A 107 6.37 -1.85 -16.31
N THR A 108 6.80 -2.89 -15.61
CA THR A 108 6.15 -4.21 -15.63
C THR A 108 4.92 -4.24 -14.70
N PHE A 109 5.01 -3.62 -13.54
CA PHE A 109 3.94 -3.58 -12.53
C PHE A 109 2.74 -2.72 -12.96
N TYR A 110 2.99 -1.56 -13.57
CA TYR A 110 1.94 -0.60 -13.93
C TYR A 110 0.85 -1.16 -14.87
N PRO A 111 1.17 -1.93 -15.93
CA PRO A 111 0.16 -2.59 -16.76
C PRO A 111 -0.77 -3.52 -16.00
N TRP A 112 -0.29 -4.16 -14.90
CA TRP A 112 -1.14 -5.00 -14.06
C TRP A 112 -2.22 -4.19 -13.35
N LEU A 113 -1.87 -3.00 -12.83
CA LEU A 113 -2.83 -2.09 -12.22
C LEU A 113 -3.92 -1.69 -13.22
N ARG A 114 -3.55 -1.35 -14.45
CA ARG A 114 -4.51 -1.00 -15.50
C ARG A 114 -5.44 -2.16 -15.82
N LYS A 115 -4.90 -3.38 -15.96
CA LYS A 115 -5.69 -4.57 -16.29
C LYS A 115 -6.65 -4.90 -15.14
N LEU A 116 -6.19 -4.85 -13.89
CA LEU A 116 -7.04 -5.02 -12.71
C LEU A 116 -8.11 -3.93 -12.64
N GLY A 117 -7.74 -2.68 -12.90
CA GLY A 117 -8.67 -1.56 -12.96
C GLY A 117 -9.81 -1.79 -13.94
N THR A 118 -9.50 -2.26 -15.15
CA THR A 118 -10.53 -2.59 -16.15
C THR A 118 -11.37 -3.78 -15.73
N MET A 119 -10.76 -4.83 -15.15
CA MET A 119 -11.48 -6.04 -14.74
C MET A 119 -12.44 -5.82 -13.57
N LEU A 120 -12.10 -4.91 -12.67
CA LEU A 120 -12.79 -4.69 -11.40
C LEU A 120 -13.46 -3.31 -11.31
N ASP A 121 -13.48 -2.57 -12.42
CA ASP A 121 -14.01 -1.21 -12.50
C ASP A 121 -13.45 -0.28 -11.41
N ILE A 122 -12.10 -0.20 -11.33
CA ILE A 122 -11.41 0.67 -10.37
C ILE A 122 -11.05 1.99 -11.06
N PRO A 123 -11.80 3.08 -10.79
CA PRO A 123 -11.60 4.36 -11.48
C PRO A 123 -10.18 4.91 -11.37
N ALA A 124 -9.54 4.75 -10.20
CA ALA A 124 -8.18 5.19 -9.97
C ALA A 124 -7.15 4.68 -10.99
N TRP A 125 -7.41 3.52 -11.58
CA TRP A 125 -6.50 2.88 -12.53
C TRP A 125 -6.96 2.97 -13.98
N THR A 126 -8.22 3.26 -14.23
CA THR A 126 -8.82 3.39 -15.57
C THR A 126 -8.85 4.82 -16.06
N ILE A 127 -9.10 5.79 -15.17
CA ILE A 127 -9.14 7.22 -15.52
C ILE A 127 -7.73 7.71 -15.90
N PRO A 128 -7.60 8.51 -16.96
CA PRO A 128 -6.32 9.08 -17.37
C PRO A 128 -5.64 9.89 -16.25
N GLN A 129 -4.32 9.81 -16.18
CA GLN A 129 -3.54 10.43 -15.11
C GLN A 129 -3.71 11.95 -15.02
N HIS A 130 -3.89 12.63 -16.14
CA HIS A 130 -4.12 14.09 -16.17
C HIS A 130 -5.46 14.50 -15.58
N GLU A 131 -6.44 13.59 -15.55
CA GLU A 131 -7.75 13.83 -14.93
C GLU A 131 -7.74 13.55 -13.42
N THR A 132 -6.89 12.62 -12.98
CA THR A 132 -6.79 12.26 -11.56
C THR A 132 -5.83 13.15 -10.76
N HIS A 133 -4.99 13.94 -11.44
CA HIS A 133 -3.88 14.70 -10.85
C HIS A 133 -2.88 13.85 -10.05
N GLU A 134 -2.94 12.53 -10.19
CA GLU A 134 -2.05 11.58 -9.50
C GLU A 134 -0.83 11.25 -10.35
N LYS A 135 0.35 11.55 -9.82
CA LYS A 135 1.63 11.26 -10.52
C LYS A 135 1.93 9.77 -10.61
N THR A 136 1.40 8.94 -9.68
CA THR A 136 1.65 7.51 -9.66
C THR A 136 0.43 6.74 -9.14
N LYS A 137 -0.18 5.95 -10.00
CA LYS A 137 -1.37 5.13 -9.67
C LYS A 137 -1.11 4.07 -8.60
N GLY A 138 0.13 3.66 -8.41
CA GLY A 138 0.50 2.71 -7.36
C GLY A 138 0.51 3.29 -5.94
N HIS A 139 0.44 4.62 -5.77
CA HIS A 139 0.32 5.23 -4.44
C HIS A 139 -1.04 5.01 -3.78
N ILE A 140 -2.02 4.49 -4.52
CA ILE A 140 -3.36 4.25 -4.00
C ILE A 140 -3.35 3.32 -2.79
N PHE A 141 -2.51 2.28 -2.77
CA PHE A 141 -2.39 1.35 -1.64
C PHE A 141 -2.00 2.09 -0.36
N ARG A 142 -1.00 2.95 -0.46
CA ARG A 142 -0.52 3.77 0.66
C ARG A 142 -1.59 4.78 1.15
N LYS A 143 -2.34 5.37 0.24
CA LYS A 143 -3.47 6.24 0.59
C LYS A 143 -4.59 5.46 1.26
N SER A 144 -4.89 4.28 0.76
CA SER A 144 -5.97 3.44 1.26
C SER A 144 -5.71 2.99 2.69
N ILE A 145 -4.54 2.43 2.99
CA ILE A 145 -4.21 2.02 4.37
C ILE A 145 -4.26 3.21 5.34
N GLY A 146 -3.78 4.40 4.93
CA GLY A 146 -3.85 5.60 5.76
C GLY A 146 -5.28 6.03 6.06
N LYS A 147 -6.17 5.96 5.06
CA LYS A 147 -7.60 6.25 5.24
C LYS A 147 -8.29 5.21 6.11
N ASP A 148 -7.99 3.92 5.92
CA ASP A 148 -8.55 2.82 6.70
C ASP A 148 -8.14 2.90 8.18
N MET A 149 -6.90 3.29 8.47
CA MET A 149 -6.43 3.56 9.84
C MET A 149 -7.16 4.75 10.45
N LEU A 150 -7.34 5.85 9.71
CA LEU A 150 -7.99 7.06 10.20
C LEU A 150 -9.48 6.85 10.45
N SER A 151 -10.17 6.16 9.55
CA SER A 151 -11.61 5.87 9.68
C SER A 151 -11.91 4.82 10.77
N GLY A 152 -10.89 4.07 11.23
CA GLY A 152 -11.04 3.01 12.23
C GLY A 152 -11.51 1.68 11.62
N VAL A 153 -11.39 1.51 10.31
CA VAL A 153 -11.51 0.20 9.64
C VAL A 153 -10.42 -0.72 10.17
N HIS A 154 -9.17 -0.23 10.19
CA HIS A 154 -8.10 -0.85 10.95
C HIS A 154 -7.99 -0.18 12.32
N LYS A 155 -7.79 -1.00 13.34
CA LYS A 155 -7.71 -0.57 14.73
C LYS A 155 -6.38 -0.98 15.35
N THR A 156 -6.00 -0.29 16.41
CA THR A 156 -4.89 -0.68 17.27
C THR A 156 -5.16 -2.03 17.93
N ARG A 157 -4.16 -2.64 18.55
CA ARG A 157 -4.30 -3.93 19.25
C ARG A 157 -5.35 -3.92 20.36
N ASP A 158 -5.56 -2.76 20.99
CA ASP A 158 -6.58 -2.51 22.03
C ASP A 158 -7.92 -2.01 21.46
N GLY A 159 -8.14 -2.12 20.16
CA GLY A 159 -9.41 -1.83 19.48
C GLY A 159 -9.71 -0.36 19.23
N LYS A 160 -8.77 0.55 19.49
CA LYS A 160 -8.94 1.99 19.27
C LYS A 160 -8.60 2.41 17.84
N LYS A 161 -9.06 3.56 17.43
CA LYS A 161 -8.63 4.22 16.18
C LYS A 161 -7.18 4.66 16.31
N PHE A 162 -6.48 4.66 15.18
CA PHE A 162 -5.14 5.22 15.12
C PHE A 162 -5.16 6.74 15.18
N GLU A 163 -4.23 7.30 15.94
CA GLU A 163 -4.01 8.75 15.97
C GLU A 163 -3.16 9.20 14.77
N ILE A 164 -3.36 10.44 14.33
CA ILE A 164 -2.65 11.02 13.17
C ILE A 164 -1.13 10.89 13.25
N PRO A 165 -0.46 11.14 14.40
CA PRO A 165 0.99 10.95 14.49
C PRO A 165 1.44 9.52 14.20
N ILE A 166 0.66 8.52 14.63
CA ILE A 166 0.95 7.11 14.38
C ILE A 166 0.76 6.79 12.89
N ILE A 167 -0.33 7.26 12.28
CA ILE A 167 -0.57 7.11 10.83
C ILE A 167 0.56 7.77 10.03
N SER A 168 0.95 8.99 10.41
CA SER A 168 2.04 9.74 9.77
C SER A 168 3.36 8.97 9.84
N LYS A 169 3.67 8.36 10.99
CA LYS A 169 4.85 7.53 11.20
C LYS A 169 4.78 6.25 10.36
N HIS A 170 3.64 5.56 10.35
CA HIS A 170 3.43 4.36 9.51
C HIS A 170 3.64 4.67 8.02
N LEU A 171 3.09 5.79 7.57
CA LEU A 171 3.26 6.24 6.18
C LEU A 171 4.61 6.94 5.93
N ARG A 172 5.45 7.11 6.94
CA ARG A 172 6.76 7.78 6.82
C ARG A 172 6.65 9.16 6.15
N HIS A 173 5.66 9.94 6.58
CA HIS A 173 5.54 11.33 6.15
C HIS A 173 6.57 12.19 6.88
N ALA A 174 7.26 13.08 6.15
CA ALA A 174 8.28 13.97 6.74
C ALA A 174 7.69 14.91 7.80
N LYS A 175 6.40 15.24 7.70
CA LYS A 175 5.66 16.08 8.65
C LYS A 175 4.24 15.53 8.85
N PRO A 176 3.68 15.53 10.07
CA PRO A 176 2.30 15.14 10.33
C PRO A 176 1.27 15.97 9.54
N SER A 177 1.58 17.23 9.22
CA SER A 177 0.73 18.09 8.39
C SER A 177 0.42 17.48 7.02
N ILE A 178 1.33 16.69 6.45
CA ILE A 178 1.08 15.98 5.18
C ILE A 178 -0.07 14.97 5.34
N THR A 179 -0.12 14.26 6.47
CA THR A 179 -1.22 13.34 6.78
C THR A 179 -2.54 14.11 6.96
N ILE A 180 -2.51 15.23 7.67
CA ILE A 180 -3.65 16.10 7.88
C ILE A 180 -4.18 16.63 6.53
N ASP A 181 -3.29 17.16 5.69
CA ASP A 181 -3.67 17.72 4.39
C ASP A 181 -4.28 16.68 3.44
N HIS A 182 -3.81 15.44 3.50
CA HIS A 182 -4.29 14.39 2.62
C HIS A 182 -5.59 13.73 3.09
N TYR A 183 -5.83 13.65 4.41
CA TYR A 183 -6.93 12.84 4.95
C TYR A 183 -8.02 13.63 5.67
N LEU A 184 -7.69 14.78 6.28
CA LEU A 184 -8.69 15.57 7.04
C LEU A 184 -9.36 16.67 6.23
N LYS A 185 -8.79 17.14 5.12
CA LYS A 185 -9.48 18.14 4.29
C LYS A 185 -10.80 17.63 3.72
N ALA A 186 -10.84 16.33 3.38
CA ALA A 186 -12.06 15.68 2.89
C ALA A 186 -13.16 15.60 3.99
N ASP A 187 -12.74 15.30 5.23
CA ASP A 187 -13.66 15.21 6.36
C ASP A 187 -14.20 16.60 6.79
N ILE A 188 -13.39 17.66 6.65
CA ILE A 188 -13.83 19.03 6.95
C ILE A 188 -14.89 19.51 5.93
N GLU A 189 -14.74 19.15 4.66
CA GLU A 189 -15.77 19.45 3.65
C GLU A 189 -17.06 18.68 3.93
N ALA A 190 -16.98 17.40 4.30
CA ALA A 190 -18.14 16.59 4.67
C ALA A 190 -18.86 17.13 5.95
N VAL A 191 -18.09 17.64 6.91
CA VAL A 191 -18.64 18.30 8.10
C VAL A 191 -19.33 19.60 7.72
N LYS A 192 -18.77 20.41 6.82
CA LYS A 192 -19.42 21.65 6.34
C LYS A 192 -20.71 21.40 5.58
N GLU A 193 -20.81 20.29 4.85
CA GLU A 193 -22.02 19.91 4.13
C GLU A 193 -23.11 19.33 5.06
N SER A 194 -22.74 18.94 6.29
CA SER A 194 -23.66 18.36 7.28
C SER A 194 -24.22 19.39 8.28
N TRP A 195 -23.76 20.65 8.22
CA TRP A 195 -24.25 21.81 8.99
C TRP A 195 -24.97 22.80 8.08
#